data_f85f51ca3e42a711e5d99f5ee6bcf7d3
#
_entry.id   f85f51ca3e42a711e5d99f5ee6bcf7d3
#
_cell.length_a   1.000
_cell.length_b   1.000
_cell.length_c   1.000
_cell.angle_alpha   90.00
_cell.angle_beta   90.00
_cell.angle_gamma   90.00
#
_symmetry.space_group_name_H-M   'P 1'
#
loop_
_entity.id
_entity.type
_entity.pdbx_description
1 polymer ?
#
loop_
_entity_poly.entity_id
_entity_poly.type
_entity_poly.pdbx_seq_one_letter_code
_entity_poly.pdbx_strand_id
1 'polypeptide(L)'
;MDRNDEVIQTHPLVGWDISTVDAYDAMMIRLHYLSSMAQPPEDALVDRTLWLTTDVARQLINILEAGIAKIESSEYQDLDRRKH
;
A
#
# COMPACT_ATOMS: atom_id res chain seq x y z
N MET A 1 16.23 23.83 -3.46
CA MET A 1 15.76 23.26 -3.64
C MET A 1 15.00 22.78 -3.29
N ASP A 2 14.96 22.69 -3.45
CA ASP A 2 14.19 22.31 -3.06
C ASP A 2 13.58 21.16 -3.19
N ARG A 3 12.95 20.82 -2.48
CA ARG A 3 12.32 19.76 -2.54
C ARG A 3 11.43 19.60 -3.58
N ASN A 4 11.01 20.58 -4.14
CA ASN A 4 10.20 20.54 -5.28
C ASN A 4 10.84 19.84 -6.39
N ASP A 5 12.14 19.82 -6.38
CA ASP A 5 12.85 19.15 -7.42
C ASP A 5 12.93 17.67 -7.22
N GLU A 6 12.48 17.20 -6.06
CA GLU A 6 12.53 15.80 -5.82
C GLU A 6 11.42 15.10 -6.53
N VAL A 7 11.76 14.03 -7.20
CA VAL A 7 10.77 13.18 -7.85
C VAL A 7 10.58 11.96 -6.97
N ILE A 8 9.39 11.82 -6.43
CA ILE A 8 9.09 10.65 -5.62
C ILE A 8 8.92 9.48 -6.55
N GLN A 9 9.78 8.50 -6.38
CA GLN A 9 9.69 7.29 -7.19
C GLN A 9 8.65 6.37 -6.59
N THR A 10 7.69 6.01 -7.37
CA THR A 10 6.62 5.14 -6.91
C THR A 10 6.58 3.89 -7.75
N HIS A 11 6.14 2.82 -7.13
CA HIS A 11 6.06 1.54 -7.78
C HIS A 11 4.73 0.89 -7.44
N PRO A 12 4.04 0.33 -8.42
CA PRO A 12 2.76 -0.33 -8.12
C PRO A 12 2.96 -1.51 -7.20
N LEU A 13 2.12 -1.60 -6.19
CA LEU A 13 2.08 -2.76 -5.32
C LEU A 13 1.17 -3.77 -5.96
N VAL A 14 1.69 -4.98 -6.22
CA VAL A 14 0.92 -5.97 -6.95
C VAL A 14 0.72 -7.27 -6.18
N GLY A 15 1.32 -7.39 -5.01
CA GLY A 15 1.14 -8.60 -4.23
C GLY A 15 1.85 -8.54 -2.90
N TRP A 16 1.67 -9.58 -2.13
CA TRP A 16 2.30 -9.66 -0.81
C TRP A 16 2.34 -11.10 -0.36
N ASP A 17 3.28 -11.37 0.53
CA ASP A 17 3.33 -12.62 1.26
C ASP A 17 3.16 -12.27 2.73
N ILE A 18 2.23 -12.91 3.40
CA ILE A 18 1.97 -12.62 4.81
C ILE A 18 1.93 -13.93 5.56
N SER A 19 2.62 -13.96 6.69
CA SER A 19 2.58 -15.11 7.57
C SER A 19 2.51 -14.66 9.01
N THR A 20 2.06 -15.55 9.88
CA THR A 20 1.95 -15.24 11.29
C THR A 20 3.04 -15.97 12.05
N VAL A 21 3.49 -15.34 13.14
CA VAL A 21 4.46 -15.95 14.04
C VAL A 21 3.81 -15.95 15.41
N ASP A 22 3.05 -17.00 15.66
CA ASP A 22 2.19 -17.03 16.84
C ASP A 22 2.95 -16.87 18.14
N ALA A 23 4.14 -17.42 18.20
CA ALA A 23 4.91 -17.39 19.45
C ALA A 23 5.26 -15.98 19.90
N TYR A 24 5.26 -15.02 18.96
CA TYR A 24 5.66 -13.66 19.28
C TYR A 24 4.57 -12.64 19.05
N ASP A 25 3.36 -13.09 18.79
CA ASP A 25 2.27 -12.17 18.47
C ASP A 25 2.67 -11.23 17.36
N ALA A 26 3.28 -11.78 16.32
CA ALA A 26 3.83 -10.98 15.25
C ALA A 26 3.43 -11.56 13.92
N MET A 27 3.60 -10.75 12.91
CA MET A 27 3.35 -11.14 11.53
C MET A 27 4.56 -10.75 10.71
N MET A 28 4.75 -11.44 9.62
CA MET A 28 5.76 -11.05 8.63
C MET A 28 5.07 -10.69 7.34
N ILE A 29 5.57 -9.64 6.70
CA ILE A 29 4.99 -9.18 5.45
C ILE A 29 6.12 -8.87 4.48
N ARG A 30 5.93 -9.26 3.23
CA ARG A 30 6.87 -8.98 2.18
C ARG A 30 6.07 -8.56 0.96
N LEU A 31 6.38 -7.37 0.46
CA LEU A 31 5.58 -6.79 -0.61
C LEU A 31 6.21 -7.08 -1.97
N HIS A 32 5.36 -7.19 -2.96
CA HIS A 32 5.76 -7.39 -4.35
C HIS A 32 5.37 -6.15 -5.13
N TYR A 33 6.29 -5.63 -5.91
CA TYR A 33 6.04 -4.38 -6.61
C TYR A 33 6.65 -4.44 -8.00
N LEU A 34 6.19 -3.55 -8.86
CA LEU A 34 6.74 -3.43 -10.21
C LEU A 34 7.70 -2.26 -10.25
N SER A 35 8.74 -2.40 -11.05
CA SER A 35 9.67 -1.29 -11.21
C SER A 35 9.08 -0.22 -12.13
N SER A 36 8.10 -0.59 -12.96
CA SER A 36 7.40 0.39 -13.77
C SER A 36 5.99 -0.12 -14.07
N MET A 37 5.13 0.80 -14.45
CA MET A 37 3.76 0.45 -14.79
C MET A 37 3.67 -0.43 -16.03
N ALA A 38 4.72 -0.44 -16.83
CA ALA A 38 4.70 -1.21 -18.07
C ALA A 38 5.02 -2.68 -17.91
N GLN A 39 5.50 -3.07 -16.72
CA GLN A 39 5.87 -4.46 -16.50
C GLN A 39 4.67 -5.32 -16.23
N PRO A 40 4.68 -6.56 -16.70
CA PRO A 40 3.62 -7.50 -16.33
C PRO A 40 3.80 -7.94 -14.87
N PRO A 41 2.72 -8.34 -14.20
CA PRO A 41 2.80 -8.71 -12.78
C PRO A 41 3.76 -9.86 -12.48
N GLU A 42 3.99 -10.75 -13.44
CA GLU A 42 4.89 -11.86 -13.20
C GLU A 42 6.34 -11.42 -13.10
N ASP A 43 6.64 -10.18 -13.47
CA ASP A 43 7.99 -9.66 -13.34
C ASP A 43 8.17 -8.88 -12.05
N ALA A 44 7.25 -9.00 -11.12
CA ALA A 44 7.30 -8.24 -9.89
C ALA A 44 8.57 -8.51 -9.10
N LEU A 45 9.09 -7.45 -8.51
CA LEU A 45 10.22 -7.55 -7.61
C LEU A 45 9.70 -7.75 -6.20
N VAL A 46 10.55 -8.32 -5.36
CA VAL A 46 10.15 -8.64 -4.00
C VAL A 46 11.00 -7.80 -3.05
N ASP A 47 10.32 -7.13 -2.14
CA ASP A 47 11.01 -6.30 -1.16
C ASP A 47 11.51 -7.18 -0.01
N ARG A 48 12.17 -6.55 0.94
CA ARG A 48 12.65 -7.28 2.11
C ARG A 48 11.47 -7.70 2.96
N THR A 49 11.69 -8.72 3.77
CA THR A 49 10.65 -9.18 4.68
C THR A 49 10.69 -8.32 5.94
N LEU A 50 9.56 -7.80 6.31
CA LEU A 50 9.42 -7.01 7.53
C LEU A 50 8.57 -7.80 8.52
N TRP A 51 8.83 -7.60 9.80
CA TRP A 51 7.92 -8.16 10.78
C TRP A 51 7.30 -7.02 11.57
N LEU A 52 6.10 -7.25 12.04
CA LEU A 52 5.36 -6.22 12.76
C LEU A 52 4.54 -6.90 13.85
N THR A 53 4.35 -6.17 14.94
CA THR A 53 3.50 -6.65 16.02
C THR A 53 2.04 -6.52 15.63
N THR A 54 1.17 -7.17 16.39
CA THR A 54 -0.26 -7.04 16.13
C THR A 54 -0.71 -5.60 16.31
N ASP A 55 -0.12 -4.86 17.25
CA ASP A 55 -0.46 -3.46 17.44
C ASP A 55 -0.13 -2.63 16.22
N VAL A 56 1.05 -2.83 15.66
CA VAL A 56 1.44 -2.10 14.45
C VAL A 56 0.55 -2.49 13.30
N ALA A 57 0.21 -3.77 13.20
CA ALA A 57 -0.68 -4.21 12.15
C ALA A 57 -2.04 -3.52 12.23
N ARG A 58 -2.59 -3.38 13.45
CA ARG A 58 -3.86 -2.71 13.61
C ARG A 58 -3.79 -1.24 13.22
N GLN A 59 -2.68 -0.59 13.58
CA GLN A 59 -2.50 0.79 13.19
C GLN A 59 -2.47 0.93 11.67
N LEU A 60 -1.78 0.02 11.00
CA LEU A 60 -1.72 0.05 9.56
C LEU A 60 -3.09 -0.17 8.94
N ILE A 61 -3.85 -1.12 9.48
CA ILE A 61 -5.20 -1.38 8.99
C ILE A 61 -6.05 -0.12 9.11
N ASN A 62 -5.99 0.53 10.26
CA ASN A 62 -6.80 1.71 10.49
C ASN A 62 -6.48 2.83 9.53
N ILE A 63 -5.19 3.03 9.28
CA ILE A 63 -4.77 4.09 8.38
C ILE A 63 -5.16 3.78 6.94
N LEU A 64 -5.01 2.52 6.54
CA LEU A 64 -5.41 2.13 5.21
C LEU A 64 -6.92 2.28 5.01
N GLU A 65 -7.69 1.87 6.00
CA GLU A 65 -9.14 2.02 5.92
C GLU A 65 -9.55 3.47 5.82
N ALA A 66 -8.91 4.33 6.61
CA ALA A 66 -9.22 5.75 6.56
C ALA A 66 -8.89 6.34 5.18
N GLY A 67 -7.78 5.91 4.61
CA GLY A 67 -7.40 6.39 3.28
C GLY A 67 -8.37 5.94 2.22
N ILE A 68 -8.78 4.68 2.29
CA ILE A 68 -9.74 4.15 1.34
C ILE A 68 -11.06 4.92 1.44
N ALA A 69 -11.53 5.13 2.66
CA ALA A 69 -12.78 5.84 2.85
C ALA A 69 -12.71 7.25 2.29
N LYS A 70 -11.57 7.91 2.49
CA LYS A 70 -11.41 9.27 1.99
C LYS A 70 -11.46 9.31 0.46
N ILE A 71 -10.78 8.38 -0.17
CA ILE A 71 -10.74 8.34 -1.63
C ILE A 71 -12.10 8.02 -2.20
N GLU A 72 -12.76 7.03 -1.63
CA GLU A 72 -14.07 6.62 -2.12
C GLU A 72 -15.09 7.73 -1.94
N SER A 73 -14.99 8.44 -0.83
CA SER A 73 -15.89 9.55 -0.60
C SER A 73 -15.68 10.66 -1.62
N SER A 74 -14.44 10.96 -1.95
CA SER A 74 -14.13 11.96 -2.94
C SER A 74 -14.62 11.56 -4.32
N GLU A 75 -14.40 10.32 -4.69
CA GLU A 75 -14.86 9.84 -5.98
C GLU A 75 -16.36 9.90 -6.10
N TYR A 76 -17.03 9.58 -5.03
CA TYR A 76 -18.47 9.61 -5.00
C TYR A 76 -18.97 11.02 -5.24
N GLN A 77 -18.34 11.99 -4.60
CA GLN A 77 -18.71 13.38 -4.77
C GLN A 77 -18.45 13.86 -6.17
N ASP A 78 -17.37 13.43 -6.75
CA ASP A 78 -17.05 13.80 -8.12
C ASP A 78 -18.06 13.24 -9.10
N LEU A 79 -18.50 12.02 -8.87
CA LEU A 79 -19.49 11.43 -9.73
C LEU A 79 -20.79 12.21 -9.65
N ASP A 80 -21.18 12.62 -8.45
CA ASP A 80 -22.37 13.42 -8.29
C ASP A 80 -22.28 14.71 -9.04
N ARG A 81 -21.12 15.35 -8.98
CA ARG A 81 -20.94 16.60 -9.68
C ARG A 81 -21.01 16.41 -11.17
N ARG A 82 -20.52 15.31 -11.66
CA ARG A 82 -20.54 15.08 -13.09
C ARG A 82 -21.92 14.84 -13.64
N LYS A 83 -22.82 14.41 -12.80
CA LYS A 83 -24.17 14.16 -13.24
C LYS A 83 -24.92 15.45 -13.54
N HIS A 84 -24.43 16.52 -13.04
CA HIS A 84 -25.06 17.79 -13.27
C HIS A 84 -24.40 18.48 -14.44
#